data_086f401f64606cfa284b83aef80084c9
#
_entry.id   086f401f64606cfa284b83aef80084c9
#
_cell.length_a   1.000
_cell.length_b   1.000
_cell.length_c   1.000
_cell.angle_alpha   90.00
_cell.angle_beta   90.00
_cell.angle_gamma   90.00
#
_symmetry.space_group_name_H-M   'P 1'
#
loop_
_entity.id
_entity.type
_entity.pdbx_description
1 polymer ?
#
loop_
_entity_poly.entity_id
_entity_poly.type
_entity_poly.pdbx_seq_one_letter_code
_entity_poly.pdbx_strand_id
1 'polypeptide(L)'
;MSATPHSSIMSAPRSDSAIIAAFGKPIPRDEKEAVLFAEANELGVKNLNPPGISFWSLLKEDFRTHGRDVFSQGFWAIAVHRFGNWRMNIRPRVLRAPFSILYKVLYKFVQWTCGISLDYATKVGRRVHLWHHSGMILSCRAIGDEVHIRHNTTFGVAHLGDPITHRPVIGDRVEVGVGAVIMGPITIGNDSVIGANAVVVNDVPPYSLAVGVPAKVVKSLAPPDPEAKA
;
A
#
# COMPACT_ATOMS: atom_id res chain seq x y z
N MET A 1 -23.71 36.99 32.58
CA MET A 1 -23.24 35.61 32.39
C MET A 1 -24.09 34.99 31.30
N SER A 2 -23.57 35.03 30.09
CA SER A 2 -24.28 34.54 28.90
C SER A 2 -23.46 33.38 28.34
N ALA A 3 -24.00 32.16 28.40
CA ALA A 3 -23.44 30.95 27.87
C ALA A 3 -23.78 30.86 26.39
N THR A 4 -22.76 30.86 25.52
CA THR A 4 -22.89 30.54 24.11
C THR A 4 -23.06 29.04 23.92
N PRO A 5 -24.01 28.57 23.10
CA PRO A 5 -24.13 27.15 22.80
C PRO A 5 -23.08 26.72 21.78
N HIS A 6 -22.26 25.74 22.16
CA HIS A 6 -21.45 24.99 21.22
C HIS A 6 -22.36 24.25 20.22
N SER A 7 -22.35 24.67 18.95
CA SER A 7 -22.96 23.92 17.87
C SER A 7 -22.09 22.71 17.56
N SER A 8 -22.49 21.53 18.01
CA SER A 8 -21.94 20.26 17.59
C SER A 8 -22.32 20.02 16.12
N ILE A 9 -21.37 20.21 15.22
CA ILE A 9 -21.49 19.70 13.85
C ILE A 9 -21.24 18.18 13.93
N MET A 10 -22.26 17.44 14.30
CA MET A 10 -22.31 16.01 14.03
C MET A 10 -22.70 15.84 12.55
N SER A 11 -21.70 15.68 11.68
CA SER A 11 -21.93 15.12 10.35
C SER A 11 -22.44 13.69 10.54
N ALA A 12 -23.65 13.40 10.10
CA ALA A 12 -24.19 12.05 10.07
C ALA A 12 -23.22 11.12 9.32
N PRO A 13 -22.97 9.89 9.80
CA PRO A 13 -22.17 8.93 9.07
C PRO A 13 -22.87 8.68 7.73
N ARG A 14 -22.18 8.96 6.63
CA ARG A 14 -22.61 8.50 5.32
C ARG A 14 -22.45 6.98 5.33
N SER A 15 -23.53 6.26 5.62
CA SER A 15 -23.52 4.81 5.60
C SER A 15 -23.39 4.37 4.14
N ASP A 16 -22.33 3.63 3.81
CA ASP A 16 -22.15 2.97 2.51
C ASP A 16 -23.38 2.14 2.13
N SER A 17 -24.13 1.64 3.13
CA SER A 17 -25.40 0.93 2.93
C SER A 17 -26.47 1.77 2.23
N ALA A 18 -26.55 3.07 2.47
CA ALA A 18 -27.53 3.94 1.81
C ALA A 18 -27.13 4.21 0.34
N ILE A 19 -25.83 4.30 0.04
CA ILE A 19 -25.32 4.48 -1.32
C ILE A 19 -25.46 3.17 -2.11
N ILE A 20 -25.13 2.03 -1.49
CA ILE A 20 -25.29 0.70 -2.10
C ILE A 20 -26.76 0.37 -2.33
N ALA A 21 -27.67 0.74 -1.42
CA ALA A 21 -29.10 0.53 -1.57
C ALA A 21 -29.72 1.39 -2.69
N ALA A 22 -29.20 2.60 -2.94
CA ALA A 22 -29.70 3.49 -3.97
C ALA A 22 -29.23 3.14 -5.38
N PHE A 23 -28.02 2.55 -5.55
CA PHE A 23 -27.38 2.35 -6.86
C PHE A 23 -26.86 0.93 -7.11
N GLY A 24 -27.07 0.00 -6.20
CA GLY A 24 -26.60 -1.40 -6.29
C GLY A 24 -25.09 -1.58 -6.17
N LYS A 25 -24.31 -0.70 -6.79
CA LYS A 25 -22.85 -0.51 -6.62
C LYS A 25 -22.53 0.95 -6.90
N PRO A 26 -21.58 1.57 -6.20
CA PRO A 26 -21.16 2.93 -6.53
C PRO A 26 -20.65 2.97 -7.97
N ILE A 27 -21.17 3.91 -8.75
CA ILE A 27 -20.75 4.12 -10.14
C ILE A 27 -19.45 4.91 -10.12
N PRO A 28 -18.36 4.42 -10.74
CA PRO A 28 -17.12 5.16 -10.84
C PRO A 28 -17.34 6.51 -11.52
N ARG A 29 -16.73 7.57 -10.99
CA ARG A 29 -16.93 8.92 -11.50
C ARG A 29 -16.16 9.19 -12.80
N ASP A 30 -15.09 8.42 -13.01
CA ASP A 30 -14.25 8.51 -14.19
C ASP A 30 -13.57 7.15 -14.51
N GLU A 31 -12.86 7.08 -15.62
CA GLU A 31 -12.19 5.86 -16.08
C GLU A 31 -11.11 5.39 -15.09
N LYS A 32 -10.41 6.31 -14.41
CA LYS A 32 -9.43 6.02 -13.36
C LYS A 32 -10.12 5.33 -12.18
N GLU A 33 -11.27 5.86 -11.76
CA GLU A 33 -12.05 5.28 -10.65
C GLU A 33 -12.63 3.91 -11.04
N ALA A 34 -13.02 3.71 -12.30
CA ALA A 34 -13.49 2.43 -12.83
C ALA A 34 -12.38 1.35 -12.78
N VAL A 35 -11.16 1.68 -13.19
CA VAL A 35 -10.00 0.79 -13.11
C VAL A 35 -9.68 0.46 -11.66
N LEU A 36 -9.69 1.46 -10.79
CA LEU A 36 -9.48 1.30 -9.35
C LEU A 36 -10.52 0.37 -8.71
N PHE A 37 -11.76 0.48 -9.15
CA PHE A 37 -12.88 -0.35 -8.68
C PHE A 37 -12.76 -1.81 -9.15
N ALA A 38 -12.37 -2.02 -10.42
CA ALA A 38 -12.13 -3.35 -10.97
C ALA A 38 -10.99 -4.06 -10.24
N GLU A 39 -9.85 -3.37 -10.02
CA GLU A 39 -8.71 -3.91 -9.27
C GLU A 39 -9.06 -4.24 -7.82
N ALA A 40 -9.85 -3.41 -7.16
CA ALA A 40 -10.21 -3.61 -5.76
C ALA A 40 -11.10 -4.84 -5.53
N ASN A 41 -11.94 -5.21 -6.49
CA ASN A 41 -12.73 -6.44 -6.42
C ASN A 41 -11.86 -7.70 -6.44
N GLU A 42 -10.59 -7.59 -6.82
CA GLU A 42 -9.62 -8.69 -6.83
C GLU A 42 -8.79 -8.77 -5.53
N LEU A 43 -8.75 -7.69 -4.75
CA LEU A 43 -7.97 -7.62 -3.52
C LEU A 43 -8.51 -8.62 -2.48
N GLY A 44 -7.63 -9.49 -2.01
CA GLY A 44 -7.99 -10.50 -1.01
C GLY A 44 -8.81 -11.69 -1.52
N VAL A 45 -9.18 -11.73 -2.81
CA VAL A 45 -9.97 -12.83 -3.42
C VAL A 45 -9.08 -13.80 -4.17
N LYS A 46 -8.04 -13.33 -4.83
CA LYS A 46 -7.11 -14.13 -5.63
C LYS A 46 -5.66 -13.96 -5.18
N ASN A 47 -4.77 -14.76 -5.76
CA ASN A 47 -3.33 -14.59 -5.59
C ASN A 47 -2.87 -13.33 -6.33
N LEU A 48 -2.30 -12.37 -5.59
CA LEU A 48 -1.78 -11.09 -6.09
C LEU A 48 -0.24 -11.08 -6.22
N ASN A 49 0.44 -12.21 -6.01
CA ASN A 49 1.87 -12.31 -6.29
C ASN A 49 2.14 -12.03 -7.77
N PRO A 50 3.29 -11.45 -8.12
CA PRO A 50 3.67 -11.20 -9.50
C PRO A 50 3.50 -12.44 -10.39
N PRO A 51 2.86 -12.31 -11.56
CA PRO A 51 2.69 -13.42 -12.49
C PRO A 51 4.02 -13.82 -13.14
N GLY A 52 4.09 -15.03 -13.71
CA GLY A 52 5.24 -15.52 -14.47
C GLY A 52 6.45 -15.94 -13.64
N ILE A 53 6.37 -15.86 -12.30
CA ILE A 53 7.43 -16.30 -11.39
C ILE A 53 6.89 -17.30 -10.37
N SER A 54 7.66 -18.38 -10.11
CA SER A 54 7.26 -19.36 -9.10
C SER A 54 7.37 -18.76 -7.70
N PHE A 55 6.56 -19.27 -6.76
CA PHE A 55 6.60 -18.85 -5.35
C PHE A 55 8.01 -18.95 -4.75
N TRP A 56 8.72 -20.04 -4.98
CA TRP A 56 10.07 -20.24 -4.45
C TRP A 56 11.11 -19.33 -5.08
N SER A 57 10.96 -19.06 -6.39
CA SER A 57 11.85 -18.12 -7.08
C SER A 57 11.63 -16.69 -6.60
N LEU A 58 10.37 -16.33 -6.33
CA LEU A 58 10.01 -15.02 -5.78
C LEU A 58 10.58 -14.84 -4.36
N LEU A 59 10.42 -15.83 -3.48
CA LEU A 59 11.03 -15.80 -2.14
C LEU A 59 12.55 -15.68 -2.19
N LYS A 60 13.21 -16.39 -3.12
CA LYS A 60 14.66 -16.30 -3.30
C LYS A 60 15.10 -14.90 -3.78
N GLU A 61 14.28 -14.26 -4.62
CA GLU A 61 14.51 -12.89 -5.05
C GLU A 61 14.34 -11.92 -3.88
N ASP A 62 13.23 -12.02 -3.14
CA ASP A 62 12.98 -11.18 -1.97
C ASP A 62 14.07 -11.34 -0.89
N PHE A 63 14.59 -12.56 -0.68
CA PHE A 63 15.72 -12.82 0.21
C PHE A 63 17.01 -12.13 -0.25
N ARG A 64 17.29 -12.14 -1.57
CA ARG A 64 18.45 -11.43 -2.13
C ARG A 64 18.30 -9.91 -2.00
N THR A 65 17.08 -9.41 -2.23
CA THR A 65 16.75 -7.98 -2.09
C THR A 65 17.03 -7.49 -0.66
N HIS A 66 16.80 -8.33 0.35
CA HIS A 66 17.09 -8.03 1.76
C HIS A 66 18.49 -8.46 2.21
N GLY A 67 19.48 -8.46 1.30
CA GLY A 67 20.88 -8.69 1.63
C GLY A 67 21.24 -10.14 1.98
N ARG A 68 20.36 -11.11 1.72
CA ARG A 68 20.48 -12.53 2.13
C ARG A 68 20.58 -12.71 3.65
N ASP A 69 20.01 -11.79 4.39
CA ASP A 69 19.98 -11.84 5.85
C ASP A 69 18.72 -12.55 6.34
N VAL A 70 18.89 -13.69 6.98
CA VAL A 70 17.78 -14.46 7.56
C VAL A 70 17.15 -13.78 8.79
N PHE A 71 17.83 -12.80 9.38
CA PHE A 71 17.32 -12.02 10.49
C PHE A 71 16.62 -10.73 10.05
N SER A 72 16.60 -10.46 8.74
CA SER A 72 15.90 -9.30 8.20
C SER A 72 14.38 -9.38 8.44
N GLN A 73 13.88 -8.50 9.28
CA GLN A 73 12.44 -8.40 9.56
C GLN A 73 11.63 -8.01 8.32
N GLY A 74 12.20 -7.16 7.46
CA GLY A 74 11.59 -6.78 6.19
C GLY A 74 11.38 -7.99 5.27
N PHE A 75 12.39 -8.88 5.19
CA PHE A 75 12.26 -10.13 4.45
C PHE A 75 11.11 -11.00 4.99
N TRP A 76 11.01 -11.19 6.30
CA TRP A 76 9.94 -12.02 6.88
C TRP A 76 8.55 -11.43 6.64
N ALA A 77 8.41 -10.11 6.70
CA ALA A 77 7.15 -9.45 6.39
C ALA A 77 6.71 -9.72 4.93
N ILE A 78 7.63 -9.57 3.98
CA ILE A 78 7.39 -9.88 2.57
C ILE A 78 7.14 -11.39 2.39
N ALA A 79 7.91 -12.27 2.99
CA ALA A 79 7.74 -13.73 2.86
C ALA A 79 6.37 -14.20 3.35
N VAL A 80 5.91 -13.70 4.49
CA VAL A 80 4.56 -13.99 5.02
C VAL A 80 3.48 -13.44 4.11
N HIS A 81 3.66 -12.24 3.57
CA HIS A 81 2.76 -11.68 2.56
C HIS A 81 2.69 -12.57 1.30
N ARG A 82 3.85 -13.01 0.75
CA ARG A 82 3.91 -13.91 -0.41
C ARG A 82 3.18 -15.23 -0.15
N PHE A 83 3.39 -15.82 1.03
CA PHE A 83 2.68 -17.03 1.46
C PHE A 83 1.17 -16.77 1.57
N GLY A 84 0.77 -15.63 2.13
CA GLY A 84 -0.62 -15.20 2.20
C GLY A 84 -1.30 -15.15 0.84
N ASN A 85 -0.59 -14.71 -0.20
CA ASN A 85 -1.08 -14.68 -1.57
C ASN A 85 -1.04 -16.07 -2.23
N TRP A 86 0.08 -16.81 -2.10
CA TRP A 86 0.23 -18.13 -2.69
C TRP A 86 -0.89 -19.10 -2.28
N ARG A 87 -1.30 -19.08 -1.00
CA ARG A 87 -2.38 -19.95 -0.50
C ARG A 87 -3.72 -19.74 -1.24
N MET A 88 -3.92 -18.59 -1.87
CA MET A 88 -5.14 -18.28 -2.63
C MET A 88 -5.27 -19.12 -3.91
N ASN A 89 -4.19 -19.75 -4.38
CA ASN A 89 -4.22 -20.73 -5.47
C ASN A 89 -4.93 -22.03 -5.08
N ILE A 90 -5.05 -22.32 -3.78
CA ILE A 90 -5.75 -23.51 -3.27
C ILE A 90 -7.25 -23.24 -3.33
N ARG A 91 -7.91 -23.69 -4.40
CA ARG A 91 -9.33 -23.40 -4.67
C ARG A 91 -10.31 -24.00 -3.67
N PRO A 92 -10.22 -25.30 -3.27
CA PRO A 92 -11.12 -25.83 -2.25
C PRO A 92 -10.91 -25.14 -0.91
N ARG A 93 -11.93 -24.42 -0.44
CA ARG A 93 -11.85 -23.64 0.83
C ARG A 93 -11.42 -24.52 2.02
N VAL A 94 -11.88 -25.77 2.04
CA VAL A 94 -11.54 -26.72 3.11
C VAL A 94 -10.04 -27.02 3.12
N LEU A 95 -9.44 -27.30 1.95
CA LEU A 95 -7.99 -27.55 1.84
C LEU A 95 -7.16 -26.28 2.09
N ARG A 96 -7.70 -25.11 1.81
CA ARG A 96 -7.05 -23.83 2.08
C ARG A 96 -7.11 -23.41 3.56
N ALA A 97 -8.10 -23.93 4.32
CA ALA A 97 -8.33 -23.51 5.70
C ALA A 97 -7.09 -23.61 6.61
N PRO A 98 -6.35 -24.74 6.67
CA PRO A 98 -5.16 -24.85 7.51
C PRO A 98 -4.07 -23.83 7.13
N PHE A 99 -3.85 -23.58 5.83
CA PHE A 99 -2.90 -22.57 5.36
C PHE A 99 -3.36 -21.15 5.71
N SER A 100 -4.67 -20.91 5.76
CA SER A 100 -5.22 -19.61 6.17
C SER A 100 -5.06 -19.37 7.66
N ILE A 101 -5.19 -20.42 8.48
CA ILE A 101 -4.90 -20.33 9.93
C ILE A 101 -3.41 -20.06 10.14
N LEU A 102 -2.54 -20.84 9.48
CA LEU A 102 -1.09 -20.63 9.55
C LEU A 102 -0.70 -19.22 9.12
N TYR A 103 -1.25 -18.73 8.00
CA TYR A 103 -1.03 -17.33 7.57
C TYR A 103 -1.39 -16.31 8.66
N LYS A 104 -2.57 -16.47 9.29
CA LYS A 104 -3.00 -15.55 10.36
C LYS A 104 -2.04 -15.56 11.55
N VAL A 105 -1.55 -16.73 11.94
CA VAL A 105 -0.57 -16.87 13.02
C VAL A 105 0.76 -16.17 12.64
N LEU A 106 1.30 -16.50 11.46
CA LEU A 106 2.54 -15.90 10.97
C LEU A 106 2.42 -14.38 10.80
N TYR A 107 1.29 -13.91 10.27
CA TYR A 107 1.03 -12.47 10.12
C TYR A 107 1.01 -11.75 11.48
N LYS A 108 0.34 -12.33 12.48
CA LYS A 108 0.34 -11.78 13.84
C LYS A 108 1.73 -11.82 14.48
N PHE A 109 2.47 -12.89 14.27
CA PHE A 109 3.85 -13.00 14.74
C PHE A 109 4.73 -11.88 14.17
N VAL A 110 4.67 -11.64 12.84
CA VAL A 110 5.39 -10.55 12.18
C VAL A 110 4.94 -9.18 12.71
N GLN A 111 3.64 -8.97 12.91
CA GLN A 111 3.16 -7.71 13.51
C GLN A 111 3.75 -7.46 14.90
N TRP A 112 3.81 -8.48 15.75
CA TRP A 112 4.32 -8.35 17.12
C TRP A 112 5.84 -8.24 17.20
N THR A 113 6.57 -9.01 16.41
CA THR A 113 8.03 -9.08 16.48
C THR A 113 8.73 -8.06 15.59
N CYS A 114 8.14 -7.72 14.44
CA CYS A 114 8.75 -6.81 13.47
C CYS A 114 8.08 -5.43 13.44
N GLY A 115 6.87 -5.28 13.99
CA GLY A 115 6.11 -4.03 13.91
C GLY A 115 5.72 -3.64 12.48
N ILE A 116 5.55 -4.63 11.58
CA ILE A 116 5.21 -4.43 10.17
C ILE A 116 3.84 -5.03 9.87
N SER A 117 2.92 -4.21 9.39
CA SER A 117 1.60 -4.60 8.94
C SER A 117 1.51 -4.51 7.42
N LEU A 118 1.68 -5.65 6.75
CA LEU A 118 1.53 -5.80 5.30
C LEU A 118 0.63 -7.00 5.02
N ASP A 119 -0.66 -6.75 4.82
CA ASP A 119 -1.62 -7.83 4.58
C ASP A 119 -1.56 -8.32 3.13
N TYR A 120 -2.07 -9.55 2.89
CA TYR A 120 -2.05 -10.19 1.58
C TYR A 120 -2.98 -9.52 0.55
N ALA A 121 -3.88 -8.63 0.95
CA ALA A 121 -4.75 -7.90 0.04
C ALA A 121 -4.04 -6.75 -0.68
N THR A 122 -2.87 -6.35 -0.23
CA THR A 122 -2.00 -5.41 -0.95
C THR A 122 -1.30 -6.15 -2.10
N LYS A 123 -1.39 -5.62 -3.34
CA LYS A 123 -0.57 -6.12 -4.45
C LYS A 123 0.86 -5.62 -4.27
N VAL A 124 1.83 -6.51 -4.19
CA VAL A 124 3.25 -6.14 -4.01
C VAL A 124 4.07 -6.64 -5.18
N GLY A 125 4.74 -5.74 -5.85
CA GLY A 125 5.65 -5.99 -6.97
C GLY A 125 6.90 -6.77 -6.58
N ARG A 126 7.89 -6.77 -7.45
CA ARG A 126 9.15 -7.50 -7.28
C ARG A 126 10.22 -6.59 -6.68
N ARG A 127 11.18 -7.17 -5.97
CA ARG A 127 12.34 -6.48 -5.38
C ARG A 127 11.99 -5.29 -4.50
N VAL A 128 10.83 -5.34 -3.82
CA VAL A 128 10.45 -4.37 -2.80
C VAL A 128 11.33 -4.56 -1.57
N HIS A 129 11.93 -3.49 -1.08
CA HIS A 129 12.83 -3.54 0.07
C HIS A 129 12.25 -2.75 1.24
N LEU A 130 12.00 -3.43 2.33
CA LEU A 130 11.61 -2.82 3.61
C LEU A 130 12.87 -2.61 4.46
N TRP A 131 13.29 -1.34 4.56
CA TRP A 131 14.48 -0.94 5.31
C TRP A 131 14.16 -0.78 6.79
N HIS A 132 14.95 -1.48 7.62
CA HIS A 132 14.73 -1.50 9.07
C HIS A 132 13.36 -2.12 9.41
N HIS A 133 12.89 -1.93 10.62
CA HIS A 133 11.61 -2.47 11.06
C HIS A 133 10.95 -1.50 12.04
N SER A 134 9.70 -1.84 12.44
CA SER A 134 8.90 -1.09 13.39
C SER A 134 8.10 0.08 12.78
N GLY A 135 6.89 0.20 13.28
CA GLY A 135 5.97 1.30 12.95
C GLY A 135 5.47 1.33 11.50
N MET A 136 5.54 0.22 10.76
CA MET A 136 5.13 0.20 9.35
C MET A 136 3.71 -0.32 9.19
N ILE A 137 2.83 0.52 8.65
CA ILE A 137 1.46 0.14 8.24
C ILE A 137 1.36 0.34 6.73
N LEU A 138 1.50 -0.74 5.97
CA LEU A 138 1.58 -0.68 4.51
C LEU A 138 0.24 -1.07 3.86
N SER A 139 -0.82 -0.35 4.24
CA SER A 139 -2.19 -0.58 3.79
C SER A 139 -2.44 0.21 2.50
N CYS A 140 -2.08 -0.36 1.36
CA CYS A 140 -2.27 0.24 0.04
C CYS A 140 -2.91 -0.75 -0.95
N ARG A 141 -3.30 -0.28 -2.12
CA ARG A 141 -3.81 -1.16 -3.19
C ARG A 141 -2.67 -1.86 -3.90
N ALA A 142 -1.63 -1.11 -4.23
CA ALA A 142 -0.46 -1.66 -4.90
C ALA A 142 0.83 -0.96 -4.46
N ILE A 143 1.89 -1.73 -4.41
CA ILE A 143 3.30 -1.30 -4.36
C ILE A 143 3.95 -1.86 -5.61
N GLY A 144 4.56 -1.02 -6.41
CA GLY A 144 5.25 -1.39 -7.65
C GLY A 144 6.54 -2.18 -7.43
N ASP A 145 7.28 -2.33 -8.51
CA ASP A 145 8.58 -3.01 -8.50
C ASP A 145 9.68 -2.09 -7.96
N GLU A 146 10.68 -2.67 -7.29
CA GLU A 146 11.89 -1.95 -6.83
C GLU A 146 11.61 -0.77 -5.88
N VAL A 147 10.52 -0.83 -5.13
CA VAL A 147 10.17 0.20 -4.16
C VAL A 147 10.98 0.02 -2.87
N HIS A 148 11.52 1.13 -2.36
CA HIS A 148 12.24 1.17 -1.10
C HIS A 148 11.43 1.91 -0.05
N ILE A 149 11.10 1.24 1.07
CA ILE A 149 10.27 1.81 2.13
C ILE A 149 11.05 1.79 3.44
N ARG A 150 11.18 2.96 4.10
CA ARG A 150 11.83 3.08 5.41
C ARG A 150 10.83 2.93 6.54
N HIS A 151 11.34 2.71 7.75
CA HIS A 151 10.55 2.47 8.97
C HIS A 151 9.63 3.66 9.33
N ASN A 152 8.67 3.41 10.24
CA ASN A 152 7.65 4.38 10.69
C ASN A 152 6.78 4.95 9.56
N THR A 153 6.69 4.24 8.43
CA THR A 153 5.88 4.65 7.27
C THR A 153 4.45 4.15 7.40
N THR A 154 3.49 5.01 7.08
CA THR A 154 2.06 4.67 7.11
C THR A 154 1.41 4.95 5.75
N PHE A 155 0.83 3.91 5.17
CA PHE A 155 -0.09 4.01 4.02
C PHE A 155 -1.49 3.63 4.47
N GLY A 156 -2.51 4.34 3.99
CA GLY A 156 -3.88 4.01 4.38
C GLY A 156 -4.95 4.87 3.71
N VAL A 157 -6.17 4.69 4.18
CA VAL A 157 -7.31 5.51 3.80
C VAL A 157 -7.26 6.87 4.51
N ALA A 158 -7.86 7.91 3.90
CA ALA A 158 -7.85 9.26 4.49
C ALA A 158 -8.83 9.38 5.66
N HIS A 159 -9.98 8.70 5.59
CA HIS A 159 -11.02 8.77 6.61
C HIS A 159 -11.39 7.39 7.14
N LEU A 160 -11.80 7.35 8.40
CA LEU A 160 -12.34 6.14 9.01
C LEU A 160 -13.64 5.74 8.29
N GLY A 161 -13.70 4.51 7.82
CA GLY A 161 -14.84 4.01 7.04
C GLY A 161 -14.68 4.11 5.53
N ASP A 162 -13.62 4.75 5.02
CA ASP A 162 -13.33 4.71 3.59
C ASP A 162 -13.10 3.26 3.11
N PRO A 163 -13.60 2.92 1.91
CA PRO A 163 -13.43 1.59 1.37
C PRO A 163 -11.95 1.31 1.06
N ILE A 164 -11.60 0.02 0.95
CA ILE A 164 -10.25 -0.44 0.61
C ILE A 164 -9.76 0.13 -0.74
N THR A 165 -10.66 0.51 -1.62
CA THR A 165 -10.40 1.19 -2.89
C THR A 165 -9.77 2.57 -2.73
N HIS A 166 -9.99 3.21 -1.59
CA HIS A 166 -9.45 4.53 -1.27
C HIS A 166 -8.06 4.47 -0.61
N ARG A 167 -7.36 3.35 -0.76
CA ARG A 167 -5.95 3.24 -0.37
C ARG A 167 -5.03 3.71 -1.50
N PRO A 168 -3.82 4.19 -1.18
CA PRO A 168 -2.89 4.69 -2.19
C PRO A 168 -2.33 3.59 -3.10
N VAL A 169 -1.80 4.03 -4.24
CA VAL A 169 -0.97 3.24 -5.15
C VAL A 169 0.43 3.83 -5.17
N ILE A 170 1.42 2.98 -4.99
CA ILE A 170 2.83 3.35 -5.07
C ILE A 170 3.39 2.77 -6.38
N GLY A 171 3.93 3.60 -7.23
CA GLY A 171 4.53 3.22 -8.50
C GLY A 171 5.86 2.48 -8.35
N ASP A 172 6.51 2.22 -9.48
CA ASP A 172 7.80 1.50 -9.52
C ASP A 172 8.95 2.41 -9.12
N ARG A 173 9.99 1.85 -8.51
CA ARG A 173 11.24 2.54 -8.11
C ARG A 173 11.03 3.79 -7.25
N VAL A 174 9.94 3.79 -6.48
CA VAL A 174 9.65 4.86 -5.53
C VAL A 174 10.48 4.65 -4.26
N GLU A 175 11.10 5.73 -3.80
CA GLU A 175 11.76 5.77 -2.49
C GLU A 175 10.88 6.48 -1.46
N VAL A 176 10.56 5.79 -0.37
CA VAL A 176 9.74 6.35 0.72
C VAL A 176 10.62 6.60 1.95
N GLY A 177 10.75 7.87 2.32
CA GLY A 177 11.51 8.32 3.48
C GLY A 177 10.93 7.85 4.80
N VAL A 178 11.78 7.83 5.84
CA VAL A 178 11.38 7.45 7.19
C VAL A 178 10.23 8.35 7.70
N GLY A 179 9.25 7.75 8.35
CA GLY A 179 8.13 8.48 8.95
C GLY A 179 7.14 9.08 7.94
N ALA A 180 7.26 8.76 6.65
CA ALA A 180 6.32 9.27 5.65
C ALA A 180 4.91 8.70 5.85
N VAL A 181 3.90 9.55 5.64
CA VAL A 181 2.48 9.22 5.74
C VAL A 181 1.82 9.48 4.39
N ILE A 182 1.23 8.44 3.79
CA ILE A 182 0.60 8.51 2.45
C ILE A 182 -0.84 8.04 2.57
N MET A 183 -1.80 8.95 2.41
CA MET A 183 -3.19 8.69 2.75
C MET A 183 -4.14 9.06 1.61
N GLY A 184 -5.14 8.19 1.42
CA GLY A 184 -6.24 8.43 0.46
C GLY A 184 -6.04 7.74 -0.89
N PRO A 185 -6.99 7.92 -1.82
CA PRO A 185 -7.00 7.29 -3.15
C PRO A 185 -6.04 7.98 -4.13
N ILE A 186 -4.80 8.16 -3.71
CA ILE A 186 -3.75 8.88 -4.45
C ILE A 186 -2.76 7.92 -5.10
N THR A 187 -2.05 8.43 -6.08
CA THR A 187 -1.00 7.70 -6.79
C THR A 187 0.34 8.42 -6.63
N ILE A 188 1.35 7.68 -6.23
CA ILE A 188 2.74 8.12 -6.29
C ILE A 188 3.33 7.58 -7.59
N GLY A 189 3.72 8.49 -8.48
CA GLY A 189 4.28 8.13 -9.78
C GLY A 189 5.64 7.47 -9.68
N ASN A 190 6.01 6.72 -10.73
CA ASN A 190 7.28 6.00 -10.81
C ASN A 190 8.48 6.92 -10.61
N ASP A 191 9.58 6.37 -10.11
CA ASP A 191 10.86 7.07 -9.95
C ASP A 191 10.77 8.33 -9.05
N SER A 192 9.75 8.39 -8.17
CA SER A 192 9.57 9.51 -7.27
C SER A 192 10.18 9.24 -5.89
N VAL A 193 10.52 10.31 -5.19
CA VAL A 193 11.07 10.26 -3.84
C VAL A 193 10.13 11.01 -2.90
N ILE A 194 9.69 10.34 -1.87
CA ILE A 194 8.93 10.94 -0.76
C ILE A 194 9.90 11.19 0.38
N GLY A 195 10.04 12.45 0.77
CA GLY A 195 10.96 12.84 1.83
C GLY A 195 10.56 12.31 3.21
N ALA A 196 11.53 12.30 4.12
CA ALA A 196 11.29 11.89 5.50
C ALA A 196 10.20 12.76 6.16
N ASN A 197 9.31 12.13 6.94
CA ASN A 197 8.19 12.77 7.63
C ASN A 197 7.23 13.58 6.74
N ALA A 198 7.22 13.30 5.44
CA ALA A 198 6.27 13.94 4.53
C ALA A 198 4.86 13.36 4.71
N VAL A 199 3.84 14.22 4.65
CA VAL A 199 2.42 13.82 4.68
C VAL A 199 1.80 14.05 3.31
N VAL A 200 1.65 12.98 2.54
CA VAL A 200 1.18 13.02 1.15
C VAL A 200 -0.31 12.72 1.12
N VAL A 201 -1.09 13.67 0.64
CA VAL A 201 -2.56 13.60 0.52
C VAL A 201 -3.05 13.94 -0.89
N ASN A 202 -2.14 14.14 -1.83
CA ASN A 202 -2.42 14.38 -3.24
C ASN A 202 -1.52 13.52 -4.12
N ASP A 203 -1.93 13.29 -5.37
CA ASP A 203 -1.11 12.59 -6.36
C ASP A 203 0.28 13.25 -6.50
N VAL A 204 1.31 12.42 -6.63
CA VAL A 204 2.68 12.85 -6.91
C VAL A 204 3.04 12.40 -8.32
N PRO A 205 3.39 13.31 -9.24
CA PRO A 205 3.80 12.94 -10.59
C PRO A 205 5.05 12.05 -10.59
N PRO A 206 5.28 11.28 -11.66
CA PRO A 206 6.55 10.56 -11.83
C PRO A 206 7.75 11.48 -11.76
N TYR A 207 8.91 10.92 -11.39
CA TYR A 207 10.18 11.66 -11.31
C TYR A 207 10.11 12.90 -10.43
N SER A 208 9.43 12.84 -9.31
CA SER A 208 9.21 13.99 -8.43
C SER A 208 9.76 13.76 -7.02
N LEU A 209 10.37 14.80 -6.46
CA LEU A 209 10.67 14.88 -5.03
C LEU A 209 9.54 15.61 -4.31
N ALA A 210 8.81 14.92 -3.45
CA ALA A 210 7.75 15.47 -2.63
C ALA A 210 8.14 15.49 -1.14
N VAL A 211 8.04 16.65 -0.49
CA VAL A 211 8.42 16.85 0.92
C VAL A 211 7.45 17.77 1.65
N GLY A 212 7.43 17.66 2.97
CA GLY A 212 6.69 18.60 3.85
C GLY A 212 5.33 18.07 4.31
N VAL A 213 4.58 18.91 5.08
CA VAL A 213 3.28 18.63 5.69
C VAL A 213 2.34 19.83 5.46
N PRO A 214 1.36 19.74 4.53
CA PRO A 214 1.21 18.68 3.53
C PRO A 214 2.36 18.66 2.52
N ALA A 215 2.65 17.49 1.95
CA ALA A 215 3.75 17.33 1.00
C ALA A 215 3.49 18.11 -0.30
N LYS A 216 4.55 18.74 -0.81
CA LYS A 216 4.55 19.42 -2.10
C LYS A 216 5.72 18.94 -2.94
N VAL A 217 5.52 18.88 -4.25
CA VAL A 217 6.61 18.63 -5.20
C VAL A 217 7.53 19.84 -5.21
N VAL A 218 8.79 19.63 -4.83
CA VAL A 218 9.80 20.69 -4.74
C VAL A 218 10.87 20.60 -5.84
N LYS A 219 10.97 19.42 -6.49
CA LYS A 219 11.99 19.19 -7.52
C LYS A 219 11.53 18.11 -8.49
N SER A 220 11.81 18.29 -9.80
CA SER A 220 11.76 17.23 -10.79
C SER A 220 13.07 16.42 -10.75
N LEU A 221 12.95 15.10 -10.78
CA LEU A 221 14.06 14.14 -10.85
C LEU A 221 14.20 13.55 -12.26
N ALA A 222 13.35 13.98 -13.22
CA ALA A 222 13.43 13.52 -14.59
C ALA A 222 14.85 13.74 -15.15
N PRO A 223 15.39 12.81 -15.96
CA PRO A 223 16.63 13.04 -16.67
C PRO A 223 16.52 14.35 -17.47
N PRO A 224 17.61 15.11 -17.62
CA PRO A 224 17.59 16.28 -18.47
C PRO A 224 17.19 15.87 -19.89
N ASP A 225 16.28 16.62 -20.49
CA ASP A 225 15.83 16.41 -21.85
C ASP A 225 17.07 16.50 -22.79
N PRO A 226 17.40 15.44 -23.54
CA PRO A 226 18.55 15.47 -24.46
C PRO A 226 18.40 16.55 -25.55
N GLU A 227 17.17 16.98 -25.87
CA GLU A 227 16.89 18.03 -26.87
C GLU A 227 16.95 19.44 -26.32
N ALA A 228 16.97 19.62 -25.00
CA ALA A 228 17.01 20.96 -24.38
C ALA A 228 18.41 21.65 -24.45
N LYS A 229 19.39 21.02 -25.11
CA LYS A 229 20.76 21.56 -25.29
C LYS A 229 21.09 21.96 -26.75
N ALA A 230 20.08 22.06 -27.61
CA ALA A 230 20.27 22.52 -28.98
C ALA A 230 19.93 23.99 -29.14
#